data_029e5f3b83485f16918d9e8b11b883dc
#
_entry.id   029e5f3b83485f16918d9e8b11b883dc
#
_cell.length_a   1.000
_cell.length_b   1.000
_cell.length_c   1.000
_cell.angle_alpha   90.00
_cell.angle_beta   90.00
_cell.angle_gamma   90.00
#
_symmetry.space_group_name_H-M   'P 1'
#
loop_
_entity.id
_entity.type
_entity.pdbx_description
1 polymer ?
#
loop_
_entity_poly.entity_id
_entity_poly.type
_entity_poly.pdbx_seq_one_letter_code
_entity_poly.pdbx_strand_id
1 'polypeptide(L)'
;MFLGIDVGGANTKIATSDGSLVDSIYAPLWHDRAILYDVLRRVYTRLEDTGIDIEGVGVVMTGELCDCFRTRREGVLKIRDIVSTIFEGMDVEVVYFDRRGIFRHGEAIEEDPLAFASTNWLASAKLVSMMHRDVIVVDCGSTTTDVIPIVGGEIKAKRSDIERLHSHAHELLYSGVLRTNVAALLRKVKLRGEEYATSSELFAITADAYLVLGDITRADYKCESPNSYAFATEREAKSRESAMRRLARMLCCDLEEIGEEGAHSIAVQVKDAQVNELITALREMRERYSLNEVISAGIGDFIVKDAVKALDMKLLTPSWDRRLSAVLPAYAVAKLLEIEIANDNAGSAGSNDC
;
A
#
# COMPACT_ATOMS: atom_id res chain seq x y z
N MET A 1 21.74 11.27 4.41
CA MET A 1 20.28 11.06 4.20
C MET A 1 19.87 9.65 4.64
N PHE A 2 18.58 9.37 4.76
CA PHE A 2 18.10 8.09 5.27
C PHE A 2 17.29 7.33 4.22
N LEU A 3 17.43 6.01 4.18
CA LEU A 3 16.65 5.13 3.32
C LEU A 3 15.48 4.53 4.09
N GLY A 4 14.29 4.60 3.54
CA GLY A 4 13.12 3.88 4.02
C GLY A 4 12.77 2.70 3.13
N ILE A 5 12.44 1.58 3.74
CA ILE A 5 12.03 0.35 3.07
C ILE A 5 10.68 -0.11 3.62
N ASP A 6 9.69 -0.27 2.73
CA ASP A 6 8.43 -0.94 3.03
C ASP A 6 8.42 -2.30 2.32
N VAL A 7 8.61 -3.37 3.08
CA VAL A 7 8.60 -4.75 2.58
C VAL A 7 7.16 -5.26 2.54
N GLY A 8 6.48 -5.05 1.42
CA GLY A 8 5.15 -5.60 1.19
C GLY A 8 5.17 -7.00 0.61
N GLY A 9 4.03 -7.71 0.67
CA GLY A 9 3.92 -9.06 0.10
C GLY A 9 4.02 -9.10 -1.42
N ALA A 10 3.56 -8.04 -2.11
CA ALA A 10 3.53 -7.95 -3.56
C ALA A 10 4.60 -7.01 -4.13
N ASN A 11 4.94 -5.97 -3.40
CA ASN A 11 5.87 -4.93 -3.83
C ASN A 11 6.76 -4.53 -2.66
N THR A 12 8.05 -4.38 -2.90
CA THR A 12 8.95 -3.69 -2.00
C THR A 12 9.07 -2.24 -2.47
N LYS A 13 8.77 -1.30 -1.58
CA LYS A 13 8.83 0.13 -1.85
C LYS A 13 10.04 0.72 -1.14
N ILE A 14 10.70 1.67 -1.80
CA ILE A 14 11.85 2.38 -1.24
C ILE A 14 11.71 3.88 -1.48
N ALA A 15 12.19 4.67 -0.53
CA ALA A 15 12.38 6.10 -0.71
C ALA A 15 13.51 6.62 0.18
N THR A 16 14.28 7.59 -0.30
CA THR A 16 15.16 8.38 0.55
C THR A 16 14.38 9.51 1.23
N SER A 17 14.89 9.98 2.37
CA SER A 17 14.24 11.04 3.16
C SER A 17 14.12 12.38 2.42
N ASP A 18 14.98 12.63 1.43
CA ASP A 18 14.93 13.80 0.55
C ASP A 18 14.09 13.55 -0.73
N GLY A 19 13.62 12.32 -0.98
CA GLY A 19 12.85 11.94 -2.15
C GLY A 19 13.66 11.85 -3.46
N SER A 20 14.97 11.87 -3.42
CA SER A 20 15.84 11.74 -4.60
C SER A 20 15.79 10.34 -5.21
N LEU A 21 15.71 9.31 -4.40
CA LEU A 21 15.47 7.92 -4.81
C LEU A 21 14.07 7.48 -4.38
N VAL A 22 13.24 7.11 -5.33
CA VAL A 22 11.87 6.61 -5.10
C VAL A 22 11.61 5.45 -6.05
N ASP A 23 11.21 4.29 -5.55
CA ASP A 23 10.84 3.15 -6.39
C ASP A 23 9.80 2.24 -5.70
N SER A 24 9.03 1.54 -6.53
CA SER A 24 8.14 0.48 -6.12
C SER A 24 8.38 -0.73 -7.01
N ILE A 25 9.04 -1.74 -6.46
CA ILE A 25 9.57 -2.91 -7.19
C ILE A 25 8.62 -4.08 -6.96
N TYR A 26 8.13 -4.68 -8.03
CA TYR A 26 7.32 -5.89 -7.94
C TYR A 26 8.14 -7.05 -7.37
N ALA A 27 7.71 -7.58 -6.23
CA ALA A 27 8.38 -8.60 -5.44
C ALA A 27 7.35 -9.55 -4.82
N PRO A 28 6.79 -10.50 -5.61
CA PRO A 28 5.74 -11.40 -5.13
C PRO A 28 6.33 -12.46 -4.19
N LEU A 29 6.41 -12.14 -2.90
CA LEU A 29 7.03 -13.02 -1.89
C LEU A 29 6.34 -14.36 -1.75
N TRP A 30 5.04 -14.46 -2.09
CA TRP A 30 4.32 -15.74 -2.07
C TRP A 30 4.83 -16.76 -3.10
N HIS A 31 5.54 -16.32 -4.16
CA HIS A 31 6.19 -17.23 -5.09
C HIS A 31 7.50 -17.79 -4.54
N ASP A 32 8.35 -16.88 -4.08
CA ASP A 32 9.63 -17.23 -3.49
C ASP A 32 10.14 -16.06 -2.62
N ARG A 33 10.43 -16.36 -1.36
CA ARG A 33 11.05 -15.40 -0.43
C ARG A 33 12.43 -14.90 -0.88
N ALA A 34 13.16 -15.67 -1.71
CA ALA A 34 14.43 -15.25 -2.27
C ALA A 34 14.33 -14.01 -3.15
N ILE A 35 13.14 -13.73 -3.72
CA ILE A 35 12.87 -12.52 -4.50
C ILE A 35 13.19 -11.25 -3.69
N LEU A 36 12.93 -11.24 -2.38
CA LEU A 36 13.24 -10.10 -1.52
C LEU A 36 14.75 -9.83 -1.48
N TYR A 37 15.55 -10.89 -1.35
CA TYR A 37 17.01 -10.77 -1.38
C TYR A 37 17.49 -10.13 -2.68
N ASP A 38 17.00 -10.62 -3.83
CA ASP A 38 17.40 -10.10 -5.14
C ASP A 38 16.97 -8.65 -5.35
N VAL A 39 15.79 -8.27 -4.86
CA VAL A 39 15.28 -6.90 -4.93
C VAL A 39 16.13 -5.97 -4.07
N LEU A 40 16.39 -6.32 -2.81
CA LEU A 40 17.18 -5.49 -1.92
C LEU A 40 18.66 -5.42 -2.37
N ARG A 41 19.20 -6.50 -2.94
CA ARG A 41 20.54 -6.48 -3.52
C ARG A 41 20.66 -5.49 -4.68
N ARG A 42 19.65 -5.42 -5.55
CA ARG A 42 19.60 -4.40 -6.63
C ARG A 42 19.49 -2.99 -6.08
N VAL A 43 18.72 -2.80 -5.00
CA VAL A 43 18.64 -1.49 -4.31
C VAL A 43 20.01 -1.10 -3.76
N TYR A 44 20.68 -2.01 -3.07
CA TYR A 44 22.02 -1.82 -2.53
C TYR A 44 23.03 -1.41 -3.65
N THR A 45 23.11 -2.19 -4.73
CA THR A 45 23.99 -1.88 -5.87
C THR A 45 23.66 -0.52 -6.49
N ARG A 46 22.37 -0.16 -6.59
CA ARG A 46 21.97 1.14 -7.11
C ARG A 46 22.44 2.30 -6.22
N LEU A 47 22.43 2.14 -4.90
CA LEU A 47 22.96 3.15 -3.97
C LEU A 47 24.46 3.33 -4.18
N GLU A 48 25.21 2.23 -4.29
CA GLU A 48 26.67 2.27 -4.58
C GLU A 48 26.95 2.96 -5.93
N ASP A 49 26.27 2.55 -7.01
CA ASP A 49 26.47 3.07 -8.36
C ASP A 49 26.15 4.56 -8.49
N THR A 50 25.17 5.04 -7.74
CA THR A 50 24.75 6.45 -7.77
C THR A 50 25.54 7.33 -6.80
N GLY A 51 26.35 6.74 -5.91
CA GLY A 51 27.10 7.48 -4.88
C GLY A 51 26.17 8.16 -3.85
N ILE A 52 24.96 7.64 -3.66
CA ILE A 52 24.03 8.14 -2.66
C ILE A 52 24.53 7.67 -1.28
N ASP A 53 24.97 8.62 -0.46
CA ASP A 53 25.43 8.34 0.90
C ASP A 53 24.24 8.23 1.86
N ILE A 54 24.06 7.04 2.44
CA ILE A 54 22.99 6.72 3.37
C ILE A 54 23.57 6.66 4.79
N GLU A 55 22.98 7.40 5.71
CA GLU A 55 23.34 7.45 7.13
C GLU A 55 22.61 6.40 7.98
N GLY A 56 21.50 5.85 7.49
CA GLY A 56 20.73 4.83 8.17
C GLY A 56 19.55 4.32 7.33
N VAL A 57 19.04 3.15 7.71
CA VAL A 57 17.94 2.47 7.04
C VAL A 57 16.78 2.23 8.01
N GLY A 58 15.62 2.81 7.73
CA GLY A 58 14.38 2.55 8.44
C GLY A 58 13.50 1.54 7.72
N VAL A 59 12.98 0.54 8.42
CA VAL A 59 12.21 -0.56 7.83
C VAL A 59 10.82 -0.68 8.44
N VAL A 60 9.82 -0.79 7.57
CA VAL A 60 8.46 -1.26 7.88
C VAL A 60 8.11 -2.45 7.01
N MET A 61 7.16 -3.26 7.41
CA MET A 61 6.78 -4.45 6.66
C MET A 61 5.30 -4.80 6.76
N THR A 62 4.80 -5.49 5.72
CA THR A 62 3.51 -6.18 5.64
C THR A 62 3.64 -7.50 4.89
N GLY A 63 4.85 -7.83 4.41
CA GLY A 63 5.16 -9.05 3.68
C GLY A 63 5.23 -10.29 4.55
N GLU A 64 5.26 -10.14 5.87
CA GLU A 64 5.30 -11.24 6.83
C GLU A 64 4.05 -12.14 6.82
N LEU A 65 2.95 -11.66 6.22
CA LEU A 65 1.70 -12.41 6.08
C LEU A 65 1.69 -13.36 4.87
N CYS A 66 2.71 -13.33 4.01
CA CYS A 66 2.76 -14.16 2.81
C CYS A 66 2.83 -15.65 3.14
N ASP A 67 2.17 -16.47 2.32
CA ASP A 67 2.08 -17.93 2.46
C ASP A 67 3.44 -18.67 2.37
N CYS A 68 4.50 -18.00 1.91
CA CYS A 68 5.85 -18.54 1.96
C CYS A 68 6.41 -18.68 3.40
N PHE A 69 5.74 -18.10 4.38
CA PHE A 69 6.04 -18.23 5.80
C PHE A 69 4.94 -19.00 6.52
N ARG A 70 5.31 -19.88 7.45
CA ARG A 70 4.33 -20.66 8.22
C ARG A 70 3.54 -19.80 9.22
N THR A 71 4.18 -18.74 9.73
CA THR A 71 3.58 -17.81 10.69
C THR A 71 4.09 -16.40 10.42
N ARG A 72 3.31 -15.37 10.81
CA ARG A 72 3.76 -13.98 10.75
C ARG A 72 5.06 -13.73 11.54
N ARG A 73 5.23 -14.44 12.69
CA ARG A 73 6.45 -14.39 13.48
C ARG A 73 7.67 -14.84 12.65
N GLU A 74 7.55 -15.98 11.94
CA GLU A 74 8.60 -16.45 11.04
C GLU A 74 8.87 -15.43 9.93
N GLY A 75 7.80 -14.87 9.34
CA GLY A 75 7.92 -13.87 8.28
C GLY A 75 8.69 -12.62 8.71
N VAL A 76 8.36 -12.06 9.88
CA VAL A 76 9.08 -10.90 10.44
C VAL A 76 10.57 -11.20 10.63
N LEU A 77 10.90 -12.34 11.26
CA LEU A 77 12.29 -12.74 11.51
C LEU A 77 13.06 -12.94 10.18
N LYS A 78 12.45 -13.58 9.19
CA LYS A 78 13.08 -13.81 7.89
C LYS A 78 13.27 -12.53 7.08
N ILE A 79 12.31 -11.62 7.11
CA ILE A 79 12.46 -10.30 6.48
C ILE A 79 13.62 -9.54 7.14
N ARG A 80 13.67 -9.51 8.49
CA ARG A 80 14.78 -8.92 9.24
C ARG A 80 16.13 -9.52 8.80
N ASP A 81 16.24 -10.85 8.79
CA ASP A 81 17.48 -11.55 8.43
C ASP A 81 17.97 -11.15 7.01
N ILE A 82 17.06 -11.10 6.04
CA ILE A 82 17.39 -10.71 4.66
C ILE A 82 17.84 -9.25 4.59
N VAL A 83 17.11 -8.33 5.23
CA VAL A 83 17.47 -6.91 5.26
C VAL A 83 18.84 -6.71 5.92
N SER A 84 19.07 -7.30 7.09
CA SER A 84 20.34 -7.20 7.80
C SER A 84 21.50 -7.74 6.95
N THR A 85 21.35 -8.91 6.33
CA THR A 85 22.37 -9.51 5.46
C THR A 85 22.75 -8.60 4.28
N ILE A 86 21.77 -7.91 3.68
CA ILE A 86 22.03 -7.04 2.52
C ILE A 86 22.77 -5.78 2.94
N PHE A 87 22.42 -5.17 4.07
CA PHE A 87 22.99 -3.89 4.49
C PHE A 87 24.17 -4.04 5.45
N GLU A 88 24.55 -5.26 5.86
CA GLU A 88 25.73 -5.54 6.70
C GLU A 88 27.04 -5.01 6.09
N GLY A 89 27.11 -4.94 4.74
CA GLY A 89 28.29 -4.42 4.03
C GLY A 89 28.37 -2.89 3.97
N MET A 90 27.31 -2.18 4.34
CA MET A 90 27.31 -0.72 4.51
C MET A 90 27.55 -0.41 5.99
N ASP A 91 28.37 0.59 6.26
CA ASP A 91 28.58 1.09 7.63
C ASP A 91 27.38 1.98 8.05
N VAL A 92 26.17 1.37 8.04
CA VAL A 92 24.91 2.06 8.32
C VAL A 92 24.05 1.26 9.30
N GLU A 93 23.36 1.99 10.15
CA GLU A 93 22.43 1.38 11.09
C GLU A 93 21.12 1.01 10.40
N VAL A 94 20.62 -0.21 10.66
CA VAL A 94 19.30 -0.69 10.22
C VAL A 94 18.36 -0.78 11.41
N VAL A 95 17.29 0.01 11.39
CA VAL A 95 16.28 0.05 12.44
C VAL A 95 14.88 -0.25 11.91
N TYR A 96 14.05 -0.79 12.78
CA TYR A 96 12.71 -1.26 12.46
C TYR A 96 11.66 -0.50 13.26
N PHE A 97 10.62 -0.04 12.59
CA PHE A 97 9.54 0.73 13.19
C PHE A 97 8.49 -0.21 13.80
N ASP A 98 8.25 -0.10 15.11
CA ASP A 98 7.33 -0.96 15.85
C ASP A 98 5.90 -0.38 15.92
N ARG A 99 4.93 -1.18 16.41
CA ARG A 99 3.52 -0.76 16.59
C ARG A 99 3.30 0.36 17.61
N ARG A 100 4.31 0.72 18.39
CA ARG A 100 4.26 1.87 19.30
C ARG A 100 4.70 3.14 18.60
N GLY A 101 5.19 3.03 17.39
CA GLY A 101 5.71 4.15 16.62
C GLY A 101 7.13 4.55 17.04
N ILE A 102 7.95 3.58 17.40
CA ILE A 102 9.33 3.75 17.91
C ILE A 102 10.26 2.90 17.03
N PHE A 103 11.44 3.43 16.71
CA PHE A 103 12.49 2.67 16.07
C PHE A 103 13.21 1.77 17.06
N ARG A 104 13.52 0.56 16.62
CA ARG A 104 14.23 -0.44 17.41
C ARG A 104 15.23 -1.18 16.53
N HIS A 105 16.34 -1.60 17.13
CA HIS A 105 17.32 -2.45 16.47
C HIS A 105 16.78 -3.87 16.23
N GLY A 106 17.45 -4.61 15.33
CA GLY A 106 17.02 -5.94 14.92
C GLY A 106 16.91 -6.98 16.04
N GLU A 107 17.66 -6.83 17.13
CA GLU A 107 17.61 -7.73 18.30
C GLU A 107 16.25 -7.67 19.03
N ALA A 108 15.62 -6.50 19.07
CA ALA A 108 14.30 -6.33 19.68
C ALA A 108 13.20 -7.12 18.97
N ILE A 109 13.42 -7.50 17.70
CA ILE A 109 12.51 -8.34 16.93
C ILE A 109 12.46 -9.77 17.47
N GLU A 110 13.55 -10.28 18.03
CA GLU A 110 13.59 -11.64 18.60
C GLU A 110 12.69 -11.76 19.85
N GLU A 111 12.61 -10.68 20.63
CA GLU A 111 11.77 -10.65 21.83
C GLU A 111 10.28 -10.61 21.50
N ASP A 112 9.86 -9.72 20.59
CA ASP A 112 8.46 -9.59 20.14
C ASP A 112 8.36 -9.31 18.64
N PRO A 113 8.53 -10.33 17.78
CA PRO A 113 8.43 -10.15 16.33
C PRO A 113 7.11 -9.52 15.87
N LEU A 114 6.00 -9.84 16.53
CA LEU A 114 4.69 -9.33 16.11
C LEU A 114 4.50 -7.83 16.39
N ALA A 115 5.34 -7.23 17.22
CA ALA A 115 5.34 -5.76 17.37
C ALA A 115 5.76 -5.02 16.09
N PHE A 116 6.46 -5.69 15.17
CA PHE A 116 6.96 -5.12 13.91
C PHE A 116 6.13 -5.50 12.69
N ALA A 117 5.13 -6.37 12.87
CA ALA A 117 4.26 -6.81 11.79
C ALA A 117 3.21 -5.75 11.43
N SER A 118 2.97 -5.56 10.12
CA SER A 118 1.96 -4.62 9.57
C SER A 118 2.09 -3.19 10.11
N THR A 119 3.29 -2.62 10.07
CA THR A 119 3.56 -1.28 10.63
C THR A 119 3.63 -0.17 9.60
N ASN A 120 3.53 -0.48 8.31
CA ASN A 120 3.67 0.47 7.21
C ASN A 120 2.65 1.63 7.27
N TRP A 121 1.38 1.33 7.49
CA TRP A 121 0.31 2.33 7.64
C TRP A 121 0.57 3.28 8.82
N LEU A 122 1.15 2.75 9.91
CA LEU A 122 1.43 3.54 11.12
C LEU A 122 2.54 4.56 10.85
N ALA A 123 3.58 4.20 10.09
CA ALA A 123 4.62 5.15 9.69
C ALA A 123 4.04 6.30 8.87
N SER A 124 3.20 6.00 7.87
CA SER A 124 2.49 7.03 7.09
C SER A 124 1.63 7.93 7.97
N ALA A 125 0.81 7.35 8.84
CA ALA A 125 -0.05 8.11 9.74
C ALA A 125 0.74 8.95 10.74
N LYS A 126 1.87 8.43 11.25
CA LYS A 126 2.77 9.16 12.17
C LYS A 126 3.37 10.38 11.51
N LEU A 127 3.88 10.25 10.28
CA LEU A 127 4.39 11.39 9.52
C LEU A 127 3.30 12.45 9.29
N VAL A 128 2.10 12.03 8.88
CA VAL A 128 0.99 12.96 8.66
C VAL A 128 0.55 13.64 9.95
N SER A 129 0.54 12.93 11.09
CA SER A 129 0.13 13.47 12.39
C SER A 129 1.03 14.60 12.90
N MET A 130 2.28 14.66 12.42
CA MET A 130 3.19 15.78 12.73
C MET A 130 2.86 17.05 11.95
N MET A 131 2.15 16.93 10.82
CA MET A 131 1.79 18.05 9.95
C MET A 131 0.33 18.47 10.10
N HIS A 132 -0.56 17.53 10.43
CA HIS A 132 -2.00 17.75 10.49
C HIS A 132 -2.57 17.15 11.78
N ARG A 133 -3.26 17.98 12.56
CA ARG A 133 -3.80 17.59 13.86
C ARG A 133 -5.12 16.82 13.77
N ASP A 134 -5.97 17.19 12.80
CA ASP A 134 -7.34 16.67 12.68
C ASP A 134 -7.60 16.34 11.20
N VAL A 135 -7.39 15.07 10.83
CA VAL A 135 -7.44 14.62 9.43
C VAL A 135 -7.67 13.10 9.34
N ILE A 136 -8.28 12.65 8.26
CA ILE A 136 -8.33 11.23 7.89
C ILE A 136 -7.25 10.99 6.83
N VAL A 137 -6.30 10.10 7.10
CA VAL A 137 -5.35 9.61 6.09
C VAL A 137 -5.98 8.43 5.38
N VAL A 138 -6.05 8.50 4.05
CA VAL A 138 -6.51 7.37 3.22
C VAL A 138 -5.35 6.95 2.32
N ASP A 139 -4.74 5.80 2.62
CA ASP A 139 -3.73 5.17 1.76
C ASP A 139 -4.38 4.06 0.94
N CYS A 140 -4.78 4.40 -0.30
CA CYS A 140 -5.36 3.43 -1.24
C CYS A 140 -4.25 2.80 -2.07
N GLY A 141 -3.78 1.65 -1.62
CA GLY A 141 -2.68 0.91 -2.22
C GLY A 141 -3.08 -0.07 -3.31
N SER A 142 -2.17 -0.96 -3.66
CA SER A 142 -2.40 -2.01 -4.67
C SER A 142 -3.34 -3.11 -4.18
N THR A 143 -3.33 -3.42 -2.89
CA THR A 143 -4.04 -4.57 -2.29
C THR A 143 -5.10 -4.14 -1.28
N THR A 144 -4.81 -3.11 -0.48
CA THR A 144 -5.63 -2.63 0.64
C THR A 144 -5.84 -1.14 0.57
N THR A 145 -6.83 -0.65 1.31
CA THR A 145 -7.05 0.77 1.59
C THR A 145 -7.08 0.98 3.09
N ASP A 146 -6.14 1.75 3.60
CA ASP A 146 -6.05 2.14 5.00
C ASP A 146 -6.80 3.46 5.22
N VAL A 147 -7.67 3.52 6.24
CA VAL A 147 -8.46 4.71 6.59
C VAL A 147 -8.16 5.07 8.04
N ILE A 148 -7.28 6.03 8.24
CA ILE A 148 -6.67 6.28 9.54
C ILE A 148 -7.08 7.65 10.09
N PRO A 149 -7.90 7.71 11.16
CA PRO A 149 -8.26 8.97 11.79
C PRO A 149 -7.14 9.48 12.70
N ILE A 150 -6.80 10.76 12.54
CA ILE A 150 -5.90 11.53 13.39
C ILE A 150 -6.74 12.63 14.05
N VAL A 151 -6.71 12.70 15.39
CA VAL A 151 -7.48 13.68 16.18
C VAL A 151 -6.57 14.32 17.21
N GLY A 152 -6.45 15.62 17.17
CA GLY A 152 -5.56 16.37 18.06
C GLY A 152 -4.07 16.04 17.86
N GLY A 153 -3.69 15.48 16.70
CA GLY A 153 -2.34 14.99 16.41
C GLY A 153 -2.10 13.55 16.88
N GLU A 154 -3.10 12.88 17.44
CA GLU A 154 -3.01 11.48 17.87
C GLU A 154 -3.70 10.54 16.87
N ILE A 155 -3.04 9.43 16.54
CA ILE A 155 -3.60 8.37 15.71
C ILE A 155 -4.63 7.59 16.54
N LYS A 156 -5.89 7.56 16.10
CA LYS A 156 -6.99 6.88 16.80
C LYS A 156 -7.33 5.50 16.25
N ALA A 157 -6.63 5.04 15.22
CA ALA A 157 -6.82 3.72 14.65
C ALA A 157 -6.45 2.59 15.62
N LYS A 158 -7.08 1.43 15.46
CA LYS A 158 -6.74 0.20 16.18
C LYS A 158 -5.33 -0.26 15.82
N ARG A 159 -4.71 -1.03 16.71
CA ARG A 159 -3.29 -1.35 16.58
C ARG A 159 -2.98 -2.59 15.73
N SER A 160 -3.93 -3.48 15.55
CA SER A 160 -3.75 -4.71 14.77
C SER A 160 -4.71 -4.76 13.59
N ASP A 161 -4.30 -5.42 12.51
CA ASP A 161 -5.12 -5.53 11.30
C ASP A 161 -6.44 -6.26 11.57
N ILE A 162 -6.46 -7.28 12.43
CA ILE A 162 -7.70 -7.97 12.78
C ILE A 162 -8.71 -7.04 13.48
N GLU A 163 -8.23 -6.13 14.32
CA GLU A 163 -9.09 -5.12 14.96
C GLU A 163 -9.55 -4.07 13.95
N ARG A 164 -8.68 -3.67 13.02
CA ARG A 164 -8.96 -2.70 11.96
C ARG A 164 -9.91 -3.24 10.90
N LEU A 165 -9.87 -4.58 10.63
CA LEU A 165 -10.79 -5.29 9.75
C LEU A 165 -12.16 -5.54 10.38
N HIS A 166 -12.32 -5.28 11.68
CA HIS A 166 -13.62 -5.45 12.33
C HIS A 166 -14.69 -4.60 11.63
N SER A 167 -15.88 -5.19 11.39
CA SER A 167 -16.94 -4.59 10.58
C SER A 167 -17.41 -3.20 11.02
N HIS A 168 -17.17 -2.83 12.26
CA HIS A 168 -17.46 -1.49 12.78
C HIS A 168 -16.21 -0.59 12.91
N ALA A 169 -15.02 -1.09 12.58
CA ALA A 169 -13.81 -0.28 12.62
C ALA A 169 -13.71 0.60 11.37
N HIS A 170 -13.90 0.02 10.18
CA HIS A 170 -13.74 0.67 8.88
C HIS A 170 -12.37 1.32 8.66
N GLU A 171 -11.35 0.79 9.35
CA GLU A 171 -9.99 1.36 9.33
C GLU A 171 -9.08 0.66 8.32
N LEU A 172 -9.43 -0.57 7.91
CA LEU A 172 -8.75 -1.35 6.89
C LEU A 172 -9.79 -1.98 5.97
N LEU A 173 -9.79 -1.55 4.71
CA LEU A 173 -10.57 -2.15 3.64
C LEU A 173 -9.63 -3.08 2.86
N TYR A 174 -9.94 -4.38 2.81
CA TYR A 174 -9.10 -5.32 2.06
C TYR A 174 -9.46 -5.28 0.57
N SER A 175 -9.40 -4.08 0.04
CA SER A 175 -9.77 -3.70 -1.32
C SER A 175 -8.80 -2.63 -1.81
N GLY A 176 -8.09 -2.91 -2.92
CA GLY A 176 -7.09 -2.02 -3.50
C GLY A 176 -7.20 -1.92 -5.02
N VAL A 177 -6.33 -1.11 -5.60
CA VAL A 177 -6.41 -0.73 -7.02
C VAL A 177 -6.08 -1.88 -7.97
N LEU A 178 -5.20 -2.82 -7.57
CA LEU A 178 -4.65 -3.77 -8.54
C LEU A 178 -5.11 -5.22 -8.33
N ARG A 179 -5.20 -5.67 -7.07
CA ARG A 179 -5.22 -7.11 -6.77
C ARG A 179 -6.54 -7.68 -6.29
N THR A 180 -7.53 -6.84 -6.07
CA THR A 180 -8.81 -7.31 -5.55
C THR A 180 -9.57 -8.10 -6.61
N ASN A 181 -10.00 -9.33 -6.27
CA ASN A 181 -10.86 -10.13 -7.13
C ASN A 181 -12.19 -9.41 -7.34
N VAL A 182 -12.60 -9.19 -8.58
CA VAL A 182 -13.88 -8.54 -8.92
C VAL A 182 -15.05 -9.29 -8.30
N ALA A 183 -15.01 -10.63 -8.20
CA ALA A 183 -16.06 -11.42 -7.57
C ALA A 183 -16.20 -11.17 -6.04
N ALA A 184 -15.17 -10.61 -5.38
CA ALA A 184 -15.27 -10.22 -3.98
C ALA A 184 -16.03 -8.90 -3.80
N LEU A 185 -15.98 -8.01 -4.80
CA LEU A 185 -16.66 -6.71 -4.80
C LEU A 185 -18.10 -6.79 -5.35
N LEU A 186 -18.27 -7.53 -6.44
CA LEU A 186 -19.54 -7.62 -7.16
C LEU A 186 -20.12 -9.03 -7.10
N ARG A 187 -21.20 -9.22 -6.40
CA ARG A 187 -22.01 -10.47 -6.45
C ARG A 187 -23.01 -10.47 -7.59
N LYS A 188 -23.31 -9.27 -8.11
CA LYS A 188 -24.21 -9.05 -9.22
C LYS A 188 -23.75 -7.84 -10.01
N VAL A 189 -24.06 -7.85 -11.32
CA VAL A 189 -23.85 -6.71 -12.21
C VAL A 189 -25.13 -6.40 -12.99
N LYS A 190 -25.34 -5.12 -13.30
CA LYS A 190 -26.40 -4.67 -14.19
C LYS A 190 -25.85 -4.51 -15.59
N LEU A 191 -26.50 -5.15 -16.56
CA LEU A 191 -26.15 -5.06 -17.97
C LEU A 191 -27.43 -4.97 -18.80
N ARG A 192 -27.54 -3.96 -19.67
CA ARG A 192 -28.71 -3.74 -20.56
C ARG A 192 -30.04 -3.71 -19.81
N GLY A 193 -30.07 -3.18 -18.58
CA GLY A 193 -31.28 -3.08 -17.76
C GLY A 193 -31.58 -4.29 -16.91
N GLU A 194 -30.90 -5.41 -17.12
CA GLU A 194 -31.09 -6.65 -16.37
C GLU A 194 -29.99 -6.88 -15.35
N GLU A 195 -30.27 -7.62 -14.28
CA GLU A 195 -29.33 -7.98 -13.23
C GLU A 195 -28.86 -9.43 -13.40
N TYR A 196 -27.54 -9.64 -13.41
CA TYR A 196 -26.90 -10.95 -13.54
C TYR A 196 -26.03 -11.25 -12.34
N ALA A 197 -26.05 -12.49 -11.86
CA ALA A 197 -25.11 -12.98 -10.85
C ALA A 197 -23.70 -13.07 -11.48
N THR A 198 -22.67 -12.76 -10.73
CA THR A 198 -21.29 -12.91 -11.14
C THR A 198 -20.73 -14.28 -10.76
N SER A 199 -19.82 -14.79 -11.61
CA SER A 199 -19.01 -15.96 -11.26
C SER A 199 -18.14 -15.66 -10.04
N SER A 200 -17.95 -16.64 -9.16
CA SER A 200 -17.03 -16.53 -8.02
C SER A 200 -15.57 -16.84 -8.36
N GLU A 201 -15.29 -17.21 -9.61
CA GLU A 201 -13.94 -17.50 -10.10
C GLU A 201 -13.06 -16.25 -10.18
N LEU A 202 -11.75 -16.42 -10.07
CA LEU A 202 -10.77 -15.35 -10.26
C LEU A 202 -10.55 -15.09 -11.77
N PHE A 203 -11.57 -14.60 -12.45
CA PHE A 203 -11.46 -14.21 -13.86
C PHE A 203 -10.88 -12.83 -14.07
N ALA A 204 -11.25 -11.87 -13.20
CA ALA A 204 -10.82 -10.48 -13.31
C ALA A 204 -10.45 -9.91 -11.92
N ILE A 205 -9.54 -8.95 -11.93
CA ILE A 205 -9.13 -8.17 -10.77
C ILE A 205 -9.39 -6.68 -11.00
N THR A 206 -9.31 -5.88 -9.95
CA THR A 206 -9.55 -4.43 -10.03
C THR A 206 -8.65 -3.73 -11.04
N ALA A 207 -7.40 -4.18 -11.22
CA ALA A 207 -6.51 -3.65 -12.25
C ALA A 207 -7.11 -3.76 -13.66
N ASP A 208 -7.88 -4.81 -13.96
CA ASP A 208 -8.55 -4.96 -15.25
C ASP A 208 -9.62 -3.89 -15.43
N ALA A 209 -10.43 -3.66 -14.41
CA ALA A 209 -11.47 -2.64 -14.46
C ALA A 209 -10.85 -1.23 -14.64
N TYR A 210 -9.84 -0.89 -13.87
CA TYR A 210 -9.20 0.43 -13.96
C TYR A 210 -8.40 0.62 -15.25
N LEU A 211 -7.84 -0.44 -15.83
CA LEU A 211 -7.21 -0.38 -17.14
C LEU A 211 -8.25 -0.13 -18.26
N VAL A 212 -9.45 -0.72 -18.16
CA VAL A 212 -10.57 -0.49 -19.08
C VAL A 212 -11.10 0.93 -18.96
N LEU A 213 -11.20 1.47 -17.75
CA LEU A 213 -11.63 2.85 -17.49
C LEU A 213 -10.57 3.90 -17.85
N GLY A 214 -9.30 3.50 -17.94
CA GLY A 214 -8.19 4.43 -18.15
C GLY A 214 -7.72 5.16 -16.89
N ASP A 215 -8.19 4.74 -15.72
CA ASP A 215 -7.72 5.27 -14.43
C ASP A 215 -6.28 4.84 -14.12
N ILE A 216 -5.84 3.71 -14.68
CA ILE A 216 -4.46 3.25 -14.68
C ILE A 216 -3.97 2.97 -16.10
N THR A 217 -2.66 3.01 -16.28
CA THR A 217 -1.98 2.57 -17.50
C THR A 217 -1.43 1.15 -17.33
N ARG A 218 -0.96 0.56 -18.44
CA ARG A 218 -0.25 -0.73 -18.35
C ARG A 218 1.02 -0.65 -17.48
N ALA A 219 1.69 0.49 -17.42
CA ALA A 219 2.86 0.69 -16.58
C ALA A 219 2.52 0.67 -15.08
N ASP A 220 1.30 1.06 -14.73
CA ASP A 220 0.79 1.02 -13.36
C ASP A 220 0.30 -0.38 -12.94
N TYR A 221 0.06 -1.29 -13.92
CA TYR A 221 -0.42 -2.66 -13.68
C TYR A 221 0.73 -3.55 -13.13
N LYS A 222 1.23 -3.19 -11.95
CA LYS A 222 2.37 -3.84 -11.28
C LYS A 222 1.94 -5.06 -10.44
N CYS A 223 1.23 -6.00 -11.06
CA CYS A 223 0.88 -7.30 -10.48
C CYS A 223 0.66 -8.30 -11.61
N GLU A 224 0.51 -9.57 -11.29
CA GLU A 224 0.12 -10.58 -12.26
C GLU A 224 -1.34 -10.38 -12.68
N SER A 225 -1.61 -10.54 -13.97
CA SER A 225 -2.99 -10.63 -14.44
C SER A 225 -3.51 -12.06 -14.24
N PRO A 226 -4.81 -12.24 -13.93
CA PRO A 226 -5.39 -13.57 -13.91
C PRO A 226 -5.15 -14.31 -15.22
N ASN A 227 -4.79 -15.61 -15.12
CA ASN A 227 -4.55 -16.47 -16.28
C ASN A 227 -3.48 -15.93 -17.26
N SER A 228 -2.46 -15.23 -16.77
CA SER A 228 -1.36 -14.69 -17.58
C SER A 228 -0.64 -15.76 -18.43
N TYR A 229 -0.61 -17.01 -17.95
CA TYR A 229 -0.06 -18.16 -18.67
C TYR A 229 -0.79 -18.50 -19.99
N ALA A 230 -2.01 -18.01 -20.19
CA ALA A 230 -2.79 -18.22 -21.43
C ALA A 230 -2.38 -17.24 -22.57
N PHE A 231 -1.48 -16.30 -22.29
CA PHE A 231 -1.04 -15.28 -23.24
C PHE A 231 0.41 -15.50 -23.65
N ALA A 232 0.74 -15.13 -24.89
CA ALA A 232 2.09 -15.27 -25.42
C ALA A 232 3.09 -14.32 -24.73
N THR A 233 2.61 -13.17 -24.24
CA THR A 233 3.43 -12.16 -23.59
C THR A 233 2.68 -11.48 -22.43
N GLU A 234 3.43 -10.99 -21.45
CA GLU A 234 2.88 -10.16 -20.37
C GLU A 234 2.21 -8.88 -20.91
N ARG A 235 2.76 -8.34 -22.00
CA ARG A 235 2.20 -7.16 -22.68
C ARG A 235 0.78 -7.41 -23.21
N GLU A 236 0.54 -8.58 -23.75
CA GLU A 236 -0.77 -9.00 -24.24
C GLU A 236 -1.73 -9.26 -23.07
N ALA A 237 -1.27 -9.97 -22.04
CA ALA A 237 -2.05 -10.26 -20.85
C ALA A 237 -2.55 -8.97 -20.16
N LYS A 238 -1.73 -7.91 -20.16
CA LYS A 238 -2.04 -6.58 -19.58
C LYS A 238 -2.52 -5.57 -20.64
N SER A 239 -3.15 -6.03 -21.73
CA SER A 239 -3.81 -5.16 -22.68
C SER A 239 -5.24 -4.80 -22.24
N ARG A 240 -5.76 -3.64 -22.71
CA ARG A 240 -7.14 -3.22 -22.45
C ARG A 240 -8.14 -4.26 -22.97
N GLU A 241 -7.87 -4.84 -24.14
CA GLU A 241 -8.72 -5.87 -24.74
C GLU A 241 -8.75 -7.14 -23.88
N SER A 242 -7.59 -7.63 -23.40
CA SER A 242 -7.51 -8.80 -22.51
C SER A 242 -8.21 -8.55 -21.17
N ALA A 243 -8.13 -7.33 -20.64
CA ALA A 243 -8.86 -6.91 -19.45
C ALA A 243 -10.38 -6.94 -19.66
N MET A 244 -10.89 -6.43 -20.81
CA MET A 244 -12.31 -6.51 -21.17
C MET A 244 -12.79 -7.96 -21.33
N ARG A 245 -11.98 -8.84 -21.92
CA ARG A 245 -12.29 -10.28 -22.03
C ARG A 245 -12.43 -10.93 -20.65
N ARG A 246 -11.56 -10.60 -19.69
CA ARG A 246 -11.64 -11.11 -18.30
C ARG A 246 -12.89 -10.61 -17.59
N LEU A 247 -13.27 -9.35 -17.78
CA LEU A 247 -14.51 -8.80 -17.23
C LEU A 247 -15.75 -9.48 -17.81
N ALA A 248 -15.78 -9.79 -19.12
CA ALA A 248 -16.88 -10.53 -19.72
C ALA A 248 -17.03 -11.93 -19.09
N ARG A 249 -15.93 -12.62 -18.78
CA ARG A 249 -15.95 -13.94 -18.14
C ARG A 249 -16.57 -13.94 -16.74
N MET A 250 -16.66 -12.79 -16.09
CA MET A 250 -17.41 -12.66 -14.84
C MET A 250 -18.88 -13.03 -14.98
N LEU A 251 -19.42 -12.95 -16.22
CA LEU A 251 -20.79 -13.35 -16.59
C LEU A 251 -20.82 -14.67 -17.37
N CYS A 252 -19.73 -15.45 -17.37
CA CYS A 252 -19.58 -16.69 -18.14
C CYS A 252 -19.84 -16.50 -19.65
N CYS A 253 -19.47 -15.34 -20.20
CA CYS A 253 -19.64 -15.00 -21.61
C CYS A 253 -18.37 -14.43 -22.23
N ASP A 254 -18.38 -14.25 -23.55
CA ASP A 254 -17.29 -13.64 -24.28
C ASP A 254 -17.51 -12.14 -24.53
N LEU A 255 -16.41 -11.44 -24.86
CA LEU A 255 -16.45 -10.02 -25.17
C LEU A 255 -17.34 -9.74 -26.42
N GLU A 256 -17.42 -10.68 -27.34
CA GLU A 256 -18.30 -10.57 -28.54
C GLU A 256 -19.79 -10.52 -28.19
N GLU A 257 -20.20 -11.16 -27.05
CA GLU A 257 -21.61 -11.21 -26.62
C GLU A 257 -22.05 -9.92 -25.93
N ILE A 258 -21.17 -9.32 -25.09
CA ILE A 258 -21.50 -8.11 -24.32
C ILE A 258 -20.96 -6.82 -24.93
N GLY A 259 -19.97 -6.91 -25.81
CA GLY A 259 -19.28 -5.79 -26.44
C GLY A 259 -18.39 -5.00 -25.49
N GLU A 260 -17.66 -4.06 -26.02
CA GLU A 260 -16.82 -3.15 -25.21
C GLU A 260 -17.64 -2.32 -24.23
N GLU A 261 -18.85 -1.90 -24.62
CA GLU A 261 -19.76 -1.13 -23.73
C GLU A 261 -20.18 -1.96 -22.51
N GLY A 262 -20.45 -3.25 -22.70
CA GLY A 262 -20.77 -4.16 -21.59
C GLY A 262 -19.60 -4.34 -20.63
N ALA A 263 -18.40 -4.58 -21.16
CA ALA A 263 -17.20 -4.69 -20.34
C ALA A 263 -16.88 -3.38 -19.60
N HIS A 264 -17.04 -2.22 -20.24
CA HIS A 264 -16.90 -0.92 -19.62
C HIS A 264 -17.94 -0.70 -18.51
N SER A 265 -19.20 -1.09 -18.72
CA SER A 265 -20.26 -1.00 -17.70
C SER A 265 -19.92 -1.84 -16.46
N ILE A 266 -19.35 -3.05 -16.64
CA ILE A 266 -18.87 -3.86 -15.51
C ILE A 266 -17.73 -3.14 -14.77
N ALA A 267 -16.76 -2.57 -15.52
CA ALA A 267 -15.64 -1.83 -14.92
C ALA A 267 -16.10 -0.63 -14.09
N VAL A 268 -17.10 0.12 -14.56
CA VAL A 268 -17.72 1.22 -13.79
C VAL A 268 -18.31 0.71 -12.46
N GLN A 269 -19.05 -0.41 -12.51
CA GLN A 269 -19.65 -0.99 -11.29
C GLN A 269 -18.60 -1.49 -10.28
N VAL A 270 -17.44 -1.98 -10.77
CA VAL A 270 -16.30 -2.31 -9.90
C VAL A 270 -15.79 -1.07 -9.17
N LYS A 271 -15.59 0.03 -9.90
CA LYS A 271 -15.17 1.32 -9.33
C LYS A 271 -16.20 1.83 -8.33
N ASP A 272 -17.47 1.83 -8.70
CA ASP A 272 -18.56 2.28 -7.83
C ASP A 272 -18.63 1.48 -6.53
N ALA A 273 -18.38 0.17 -6.58
CA ALA A 273 -18.36 -0.67 -5.38
C ALA A 273 -17.23 -0.26 -4.42
N GLN A 274 -16.01 -0.05 -4.92
CA GLN A 274 -14.88 0.40 -4.07
C GLN A 274 -15.07 1.83 -3.56
N VAL A 275 -15.57 2.74 -4.38
CA VAL A 275 -15.90 4.12 -3.96
C VAL A 275 -16.96 4.10 -2.86
N ASN A 276 -18.01 3.28 -2.98
CA ASN A 276 -19.07 3.16 -1.96
C ASN A 276 -18.58 2.54 -0.64
N GLU A 277 -17.65 1.57 -0.73
CA GLU A 277 -16.98 1.01 0.45
C GLU A 277 -16.19 2.10 1.19
N LEU A 278 -15.41 2.91 0.46
CA LEU A 278 -14.66 4.02 1.04
C LEU A 278 -15.58 5.14 1.56
N ILE A 279 -16.68 5.47 0.86
CA ILE A 279 -17.70 6.42 1.35
C ILE A 279 -18.23 5.98 2.71
N THR A 280 -18.51 4.69 2.87
CA THR A 280 -18.99 4.14 4.14
C THR A 280 -17.95 4.34 5.24
N ALA A 281 -16.71 4.00 4.99
CA ALA A 281 -15.61 4.17 5.94
C ALA A 281 -15.38 5.65 6.31
N LEU A 282 -15.35 6.55 5.34
CA LEU A 282 -15.16 7.99 5.59
C LEU A 282 -16.33 8.60 6.37
N ARG A 283 -17.57 8.16 6.10
CA ARG A 283 -18.76 8.61 6.86
C ARG A 283 -18.66 8.21 8.32
N GLU A 284 -18.30 6.96 8.60
CA GLU A 284 -18.07 6.47 9.96
C GLU A 284 -16.97 7.25 10.69
N MET A 285 -15.85 7.54 10.02
CA MET A 285 -14.76 8.34 10.60
C MET A 285 -15.22 9.76 10.90
N ARG A 286 -15.96 10.39 9.97
CA ARG A 286 -16.51 11.72 10.15
C ARG A 286 -17.50 11.78 11.33
N GLU A 287 -18.39 10.82 11.44
CA GLU A 287 -19.40 10.79 12.52
C GLU A 287 -18.75 10.49 13.88
N ARG A 288 -17.80 9.55 13.93
CA ARG A 288 -17.14 9.12 15.16
C ARG A 288 -16.18 10.16 15.73
N TYR A 289 -15.45 10.86 14.88
CA TYR A 289 -14.36 11.74 15.26
C TYR A 289 -14.57 13.21 14.89
N SER A 290 -15.68 13.55 14.27
CA SER A 290 -15.97 14.91 13.76
C SER A 290 -14.92 15.45 12.77
N LEU A 291 -14.33 14.56 11.96
CA LEU A 291 -13.31 14.89 10.96
C LEU A 291 -13.95 15.19 9.61
N ASN A 292 -13.48 16.23 8.93
CA ASN A 292 -13.97 16.62 7.60
C ASN A 292 -12.86 16.84 6.56
N GLU A 293 -11.60 16.64 6.95
CA GLU A 293 -10.45 16.78 6.07
C GLU A 293 -9.82 15.42 5.79
N VAL A 294 -9.43 15.18 4.55
CA VAL A 294 -8.84 13.92 4.08
C VAL A 294 -7.52 14.21 3.39
N ILE A 295 -6.49 13.42 3.67
CA ILE A 295 -5.26 13.34 2.87
C ILE A 295 -5.23 12.01 2.16
N SER A 296 -5.00 12.04 0.84
CA SER A 296 -4.87 10.85 0.01
C SER A 296 -3.41 10.46 -0.17
N ALA A 297 -3.17 9.15 -0.08
CA ALA A 297 -1.91 8.48 -0.40
C ALA A 297 -2.16 7.21 -1.22
N GLY A 298 -1.09 6.61 -1.71
CA GLY A 298 -1.16 5.42 -2.54
C GLY A 298 -1.41 5.72 -4.02
N ILE A 299 -1.69 4.66 -4.77
CA ILE A 299 -1.94 4.73 -6.22
C ILE A 299 -3.42 4.96 -6.57
N GLY A 300 -4.32 4.83 -5.58
CA GLY A 300 -5.79 4.93 -5.73
C GLY A 300 -6.36 6.31 -5.44
N ASP A 301 -5.59 7.37 -5.63
CA ASP A 301 -5.99 8.76 -5.43
C ASP A 301 -7.33 9.13 -6.14
N PHE A 302 -7.60 8.55 -7.30
CA PHE A 302 -8.83 8.76 -8.05
C PHE A 302 -10.07 8.18 -7.32
N ILE A 303 -9.94 7.06 -6.60
CA ILE A 303 -11.03 6.49 -5.77
C ILE A 303 -11.31 7.41 -4.57
N VAL A 304 -10.22 7.88 -3.93
CA VAL A 304 -10.33 8.79 -2.77
C VAL A 304 -10.99 10.11 -3.17
N LYS A 305 -10.63 10.69 -4.32
CA LYS A 305 -11.25 11.91 -4.85
C LYS A 305 -12.74 11.76 -5.07
N ASP A 306 -13.16 10.64 -5.67
CA ASP A 306 -14.58 10.38 -5.94
C ASP A 306 -15.37 10.22 -4.61
N ALA A 307 -14.83 9.49 -3.63
CA ALA A 307 -15.47 9.31 -2.33
C ALA A 307 -15.56 10.61 -1.51
N VAL A 308 -14.49 11.39 -1.47
CA VAL A 308 -14.43 12.68 -0.77
C VAL A 308 -15.42 13.67 -1.37
N LYS A 309 -15.48 13.74 -2.71
CA LYS A 309 -16.45 14.57 -3.44
C LYS A 309 -17.89 14.17 -3.14
N ALA A 310 -18.19 12.87 -3.10
CA ALA A 310 -19.54 12.38 -2.82
C ALA A 310 -20.03 12.71 -1.41
N LEU A 311 -19.11 12.89 -0.45
CA LEU A 311 -19.41 13.26 0.93
C LEU A 311 -19.30 14.77 1.21
N ASP A 312 -18.95 15.59 0.23
CA ASP A 312 -18.65 17.02 0.42
C ASP A 312 -17.61 17.25 1.54
N MET A 313 -16.58 16.40 1.58
CA MET A 313 -15.44 16.53 2.49
C MET A 313 -14.32 17.30 1.80
N LYS A 314 -13.38 17.83 2.58
CA LYS A 314 -12.24 18.59 2.05
C LYS A 314 -11.04 17.67 1.80
N LEU A 315 -10.63 17.55 0.55
CA LEU A 315 -9.37 16.87 0.19
C LEU A 315 -8.21 17.88 0.32
N LEU A 316 -7.26 17.57 1.19
CA LEU A 316 -6.04 18.35 1.37
C LEU A 316 -4.99 17.96 0.33
N THR A 317 -4.20 18.95 -0.10
CA THR A 317 -3.03 18.69 -0.94
C THR A 317 -1.86 18.29 -0.04
N PRO A 318 -1.30 17.09 -0.18
CA PRO A 318 -0.14 16.68 0.61
C PRO A 318 1.11 17.51 0.23
N SER A 319 2.07 17.58 1.14
CA SER A 319 3.36 18.24 0.92
C SER A 319 4.34 17.44 0.05
N TRP A 320 3.97 16.22 -0.34
CA TRP A 320 4.75 15.32 -1.20
C TRP A 320 4.11 15.14 -2.57
N ASP A 321 4.92 14.79 -3.56
CA ASP A 321 4.47 14.56 -4.93
C ASP A 321 3.81 13.17 -5.12
N ARG A 322 3.27 12.93 -6.33
CA ARG A 322 2.61 11.66 -6.67
C ARG A 322 3.55 10.45 -6.58
N ARG A 323 4.86 10.60 -6.83
CA ARG A 323 5.82 9.50 -6.74
C ARG A 323 6.00 9.05 -5.29
N LEU A 324 6.15 10.02 -4.39
CA LEU A 324 6.25 9.78 -2.96
C LEU A 324 4.93 9.25 -2.37
N SER A 325 3.80 9.75 -2.86
CA SER A 325 2.47 9.26 -2.48
C SER A 325 2.33 7.75 -2.71
N ALA A 326 2.81 7.24 -3.85
CA ALA A 326 2.74 5.82 -4.20
C ALA A 326 3.58 4.91 -3.28
N VAL A 327 4.56 5.48 -2.58
CA VAL A 327 5.48 4.77 -1.67
C VAL A 327 5.49 5.41 -0.29
N LEU A 328 4.40 6.06 0.11
CA LEU A 328 4.35 6.87 1.34
C LEU A 328 4.88 6.14 2.59
N PRO A 329 4.61 4.85 2.84
CA PRO A 329 5.17 4.17 4.01
C PRO A 329 6.71 4.16 4.05
N ALA A 330 7.35 3.91 2.89
CA ALA A 330 8.81 3.93 2.79
C ALA A 330 9.36 5.36 2.99
N TYR A 331 8.76 6.35 2.35
CA TYR A 331 9.14 7.75 2.55
C TYR A 331 8.93 8.19 4.01
N ALA A 332 7.82 7.80 4.60
CA ALA A 332 7.49 8.16 5.97
C ALA A 332 8.50 7.60 6.97
N VAL A 333 8.87 6.32 6.84
CA VAL A 333 9.84 5.72 7.77
C VAL A 333 11.23 6.34 7.61
N ALA A 334 11.65 6.72 6.38
CA ALA A 334 12.89 7.46 6.16
C ALA A 334 12.87 8.85 6.82
N LYS A 335 11.76 9.59 6.64
CA LYS A 335 11.59 10.92 7.25
C LYS A 335 11.53 10.89 8.77
N LEU A 336 10.82 9.91 9.32
CA LEU A 336 10.72 9.75 10.78
C LEU A 336 12.09 9.43 11.38
N LEU A 337 12.89 8.58 10.73
CA LEU A 337 14.25 8.27 11.18
C LEU A 337 15.17 9.52 11.12
N GLU A 338 15.10 10.29 10.03
CA GLU A 338 15.84 11.56 9.89
C GLU A 338 15.50 12.52 11.04
N ILE A 339 14.21 12.66 11.38
CA ILE A 339 13.74 13.54 12.47
C ILE A 339 14.21 13.03 13.82
N GLU A 340 14.18 11.72 14.09
CA GLU A 340 14.60 11.11 15.36
C GLU A 340 16.10 11.36 15.60
N ILE A 341 16.94 11.04 14.63
CA ILE A 341 18.40 11.26 14.72
C ILE A 341 18.75 12.75 14.88
N ALA A 342 18.05 13.64 14.18
CA ALA A 342 18.27 15.09 14.34
C ALA A 342 17.93 15.58 15.75
N ASN A 343 16.88 15.05 16.37
CA ASN A 343 16.47 15.39 17.74
C ASN A 343 17.47 14.86 18.77
N ASP A 344 17.99 13.64 18.61
CA ASP A 344 18.99 13.04 19.51
C ASP A 344 20.30 13.82 19.48
N ASN A 345 20.74 14.24 18.30
CA ASN A 345 21.92 15.08 18.13
C ASN A 345 21.76 16.47 18.79
N ALA A 346 20.58 17.07 18.68
CA ALA A 346 20.27 18.35 19.33
C ALA A 346 20.23 18.23 20.86
N GLY A 347 19.66 17.12 21.37
CA GLY A 347 19.61 16.84 22.80
C GLY A 347 20.99 16.60 23.43
N SER A 348 21.90 15.92 22.72
CA SER A 348 23.26 15.65 23.17
C SER A 348 24.17 16.90 23.17
N ALA A 349 23.95 17.83 22.23
CA ALA A 349 24.69 19.10 22.16
C ALA A 349 24.33 20.04 23.33
N GLY A 350 23.06 20.02 23.80
CA GLY A 350 22.62 20.87 24.94
C GLY A 350 23.05 20.38 26.33
N SER A 351 23.53 19.13 26.45
CA SER A 351 23.95 18.55 27.73
C SER A 351 25.45 18.77 28.07
N ASN A 352 26.24 19.27 27.11
CA ASN A 352 27.67 19.52 27.29
C ASN A 352 28.04 20.95 27.74
N ASP A 353 27.03 21.84 27.89
CA ASP A 353 27.23 23.25 28.30
C ASP A 353 26.79 23.55 29.74
N CYS A 354 26.70 22.54 30.64
CA CYS A 354 26.42 22.74 32.07
C CYS A 354 27.58 22.35 32.97
#